data_1f44896eccaf5c7be5c60ab3a01560fd
#
_entry.id   1f44896eccaf5c7be5c60ab3a01560fd
#
_cell.length_a   1.000
_cell.length_b   1.000
_cell.length_c   1.000
_cell.angle_alpha   90.00
_cell.angle_beta   90.00
_cell.angle_gamma   90.00
#
_symmetry.space_group_name_H-M   'P 1'
#
loop_
_entity.id
_entity.type
_entity.pdbx_description
1 polymer ?
#
loop_
_entity_poly.entity_id
_entity_poly.type
_entity_poly.pdbx_seq_one_letter_code
_entity_poly.pdbx_strand_id
1 'polypeptide(L)'
;MKKTYKQLIKIVAKTLLLATPFIFLLTIYFVKDPYMVLREYEDYDHPVLKQQHVGYVMWHKFLKYNPQKHYDSYILGSSSTAAFLCKEWSKHIQGTPIRIASFEEGLYETYAKVKALDTMKGQKIKNVLIITEPRLLAFTNPRVGIMHAISPEICAMSKFDFQLTYIKSFLKFNIYYPYIKFLFTGEYGKSGRDPIKQWSKMLNKIHQ
;
A
#
# COMPACT_ATOMS: atom_id res chain seq x y z
N MET A 1 38.44 35.18 13.17
CA MET A 1 37.15 35.03 12.43
C MET A 1 37.29 34.30 11.11
N LYS A 2 38.13 34.65 10.14
CA LYS A 2 38.24 33.95 8.84
C LYS A 2 38.58 32.44 8.91
N LYS A 3 39.39 31.99 9.88
CA LYS A 3 39.79 30.56 10.03
C LYS A 3 38.61 29.72 10.53
N THR A 4 37.79 30.21 11.47
CA THR A 4 36.61 29.55 11.99
C THR A 4 35.52 29.37 10.90
N TYR A 5 35.30 30.40 10.09
CA TYR A 5 34.37 30.35 8.96
C TYR A 5 34.78 29.30 7.89
N LYS A 6 36.05 29.22 7.55
CA LYS A 6 36.56 28.17 6.63
C LYS A 6 36.38 26.76 7.22
N GLN A 7 36.54 26.57 8.52
CA GLN A 7 36.32 25.29 9.17
C GLN A 7 34.82 24.92 9.15
N LEU A 8 33.94 25.88 9.41
CA LEU A 8 32.49 25.67 9.34
C LEU A 8 32.05 25.25 7.95
N ILE A 9 32.52 25.94 6.90
CA ILE A 9 32.22 25.56 5.51
C ILE A 9 32.69 24.13 5.20
N LYS A 10 33.90 23.74 5.63
CA LYS A 10 34.41 22.37 5.43
C LYS A 10 33.55 21.32 6.13
N ILE A 11 33.07 21.60 7.35
CA ILE A 11 32.17 20.70 8.08
C ILE A 11 30.85 20.57 7.33
N VAL A 12 30.23 21.68 6.95
CA VAL A 12 28.96 21.68 6.19
C VAL A 12 29.11 20.93 4.87
N ALA A 13 30.20 21.18 4.11
CA ALA A 13 30.45 20.50 2.85
C ALA A 13 30.61 18.98 3.03
N LYS A 14 31.34 18.54 4.05
CA LYS A 14 31.46 17.10 4.38
C LYS A 14 30.13 16.48 4.78
N THR A 15 29.34 17.18 5.59
CA THR A 15 28.01 16.72 6.02
C THR A 15 27.07 16.59 4.81
N LEU A 16 27.06 17.56 3.90
CA LEU A 16 26.29 17.51 2.67
C LEU A 16 26.73 16.34 1.77
N LEU A 17 28.04 16.13 1.62
CA LEU A 17 28.57 15.01 0.85
C LEU A 17 28.13 13.66 1.42
N LEU A 18 28.16 13.50 2.75
CA LEU A 18 27.69 12.28 3.43
C LEU A 18 26.17 12.12 3.33
N ALA A 19 25.42 13.22 3.31
CA ALA A 19 23.97 13.20 3.17
C ALA A 19 23.49 12.96 1.73
N THR A 20 24.34 13.19 0.73
CA THR A 20 23.99 13.08 -0.71
C THR A 20 23.29 11.75 -1.07
N PRO A 21 23.77 10.57 -0.68
CA PRO A 21 23.10 9.32 -1.03
C PRO A 21 21.69 9.22 -0.42
N PHE A 22 21.49 9.73 0.80
CA PHE A 22 20.17 9.74 1.43
C PHE A 22 19.23 10.74 0.75
N ILE A 23 19.72 11.93 0.41
CA ILE A 23 18.96 12.94 -0.33
C ILE A 23 18.55 12.37 -1.69
N PHE A 24 19.44 11.69 -2.38
CA PHE A 24 19.18 11.03 -3.67
C PHE A 24 18.08 9.96 -3.53
N LEU A 25 18.14 9.08 -2.53
CA LEU A 25 17.13 8.06 -2.28
C LEU A 25 15.77 8.67 -1.95
N LEU A 26 15.74 9.71 -1.11
CA LEU A 26 14.50 10.43 -0.78
C LEU A 26 13.93 11.14 -2.02
N THR A 27 14.77 11.73 -2.86
CA THR A 27 14.32 12.32 -4.13
C THR A 27 13.66 11.29 -5.02
N ILE A 28 14.27 10.11 -5.18
CA ILE A 28 13.66 9.00 -5.94
C ILE A 28 12.31 8.61 -5.31
N TYR A 29 12.25 8.46 -3.98
CA TYR A 29 11.01 8.12 -3.29
C TYR A 29 9.89 9.11 -3.58
N PHE A 30 10.12 10.41 -3.41
CA PHE A 30 9.11 11.43 -3.62
C PHE A 30 8.74 11.65 -5.09
N VAL A 31 9.69 11.53 -6.01
CA VAL A 31 9.44 11.71 -7.45
C VAL A 31 8.73 10.52 -8.05
N LYS A 32 9.17 9.31 -7.72
CA LYS A 32 8.67 8.07 -8.35
C LYS A 32 7.51 7.42 -7.62
N ASP A 33 7.30 7.76 -6.33
CA ASP A 33 6.27 7.16 -5.48
C ASP A 33 6.19 5.62 -5.63
N PRO A 34 7.24 4.88 -5.25
CA PRO A 34 7.36 3.46 -5.54
C PRO A 34 6.27 2.59 -4.90
N TYR A 35 5.54 3.13 -3.94
CA TYR A 35 4.44 2.44 -3.26
C TYR A 35 3.05 2.97 -3.62
N MET A 36 2.95 4.02 -4.44
CA MET A 36 1.69 4.68 -4.79
C MET A 36 0.91 5.18 -3.57
N VAL A 37 1.61 5.82 -2.64
CA VAL A 37 1.05 6.29 -1.35
C VAL A 37 1.24 7.78 -1.08
N LEU A 38 1.90 8.50 -2.01
CA LEU A 38 2.17 9.93 -1.85
C LEU A 38 1.10 10.80 -2.49
N ARG A 39 0.42 10.29 -3.51
CA ARG A 39 -0.55 11.03 -4.31
C ARG A 39 -1.69 10.13 -4.78
N GLU A 40 -2.77 10.74 -5.25
CA GLU A 40 -3.84 10.03 -5.93
C GLU A 40 -3.46 9.74 -7.39
N TYR A 41 -3.91 8.61 -7.90
CA TYR A 41 -3.65 8.14 -9.25
C TYR A 41 -4.95 7.93 -10.02
N GLU A 42 -4.94 8.28 -11.29
CA GLU A 42 -6.04 7.92 -12.20
C GLU A 42 -6.04 6.41 -12.48
N ASP A 43 -4.86 5.83 -12.60
CA ASP A 43 -4.64 4.40 -12.75
C ASP A 43 -3.71 3.90 -11.66
N TYR A 44 -4.18 2.91 -10.88
CA TYR A 44 -3.42 2.22 -9.84
C TYR A 44 -2.77 0.91 -10.35
N ASP A 45 -2.82 0.64 -11.66
CA ASP A 45 -2.31 -0.61 -12.24
C ASP A 45 -0.88 -0.51 -12.79
N HIS A 46 -0.25 0.67 -12.71
CA HIS A 46 1.13 0.80 -13.15
C HIS A 46 2.13 0.13 -12.19
N PRO A 47 3.34 -0.18 -12.69
CA PRO A 47 4.33 -0.95 -11.96
C PRO A 47 4.74 -0.31 -10.64
N VAL A 48 4.75 -1.10 -9.58
CA VAL A 48 5.19 -0.71 -8.24
C VAL A 48 6.20 -1.70 -7.69
N LEU A 49 6.98 -1.25 -6.72
CA LEU A 49 8.11 -2.01 -6.20
C LEU A 49 7.70 -3.36 -5.58
N LYS A 50 6.63 -3.37 -4.78
CA LYS A 50 6.15 -4.55 -4.05
C LYS A 50 4.68 -4.44 -3.68
N GLN A 51 4.09 -5.58 -3.30
CA GLN A 51 2.70 -5.71 -2.91
C GLN A 51 2.38 -5.17 -1.49
N GLN A 52 3.35 -4.61 -0.79
CA GLN A 52 3.25 -4.18 0.62
C GLN A 52 2.32 -2.99 0.88
N HIS A 53 1.83 -2.35 -0.17
CA HIS A 53 0.86 -1.26 -0.10
C HIS A 53 -0.57 -1.69 -0.45
N VAL A 54 -0.83 -2.99 -0.60
CA VAL A 54 -2.13 -3.52 -1.06
C VAL A 54 -3.31 -2.93 -0.30
N GLY A 55 -3.22 -2.84 1.02
CA GLY A 55 -4.31 -2.30 1.83
C GLY A 55 -4.66 -0.84 1.51
N TYR A 56 -3.67 -0.01 1.21
CA TYR A 56 -3.86 1.37 0.78
C TYR A 56 -4.45 1.45 -0.63
N VAL A 57 -3.81 0.79 -1.60
CA VAL A 57 -4.22 0.84 -3.01
C VAL A 57 -5.62 0.27 -3.22
N MET A 58 -5.96 -0.85 -2.55
CA MET A 58 -7.29 -1.44 -2.65
C MET A 58 -8.38 -0.51 -2.13
N TRP A 59 -8.11 0.20 -1.02
CA TRP A 59 -9.04 1.18 -0.48
C TRP A 59 -9.23 2.36 -1.44
N HIS A 60 -8.15 2.92 -1.97
CA HIS A 60 -8.21 4.03 -2.92
C HIS A 60 -8.84 3.64 -4.27
N LYS A 61 -8.63 2.40 -4.75
CA LYS A 61 -9.40 1.88 -5.88
C LYS A 61 -10.90 1.81 -5.59
N PHE A 62 -11.27 1.34 -4.41
CA PHE A 62 -12.67 1.36 -4.01
C PHE A 62 -13.23 2.78 -4.03
N LEU A 63 -12.58 3.74 -3.37
CA LEU A 63 -13.03 5.13 -3.34
C LEU A 63 -13.21 5.71 -4.75
N LYS A 64 -12.28 5.43 -5.65
CA LYS A 64 -12.28 5.93 -7.03
C LYS A 64 -13.42 5.36 -7.87
N TYR A 65 -13.64 4.06 -7.81
CA TYR A 65 -14.62 3.40 -8.69
C TYR A 65 -16.03 3.32 -8.09
N ASN A 66 -16.16 3.49 -6.78
CA ASN A 66 -17.44 3.38 -6.09
C ASN A 66 -18.54 4.34 -6.60
N PRO A 67 -18.25 5.61 -6.94
CA PRO A 67 -19.26 6.53 -7.47
C PRO A 67 -19.95 6.05 -8.76
N GLN A 68 -19.24 5.26 -9.57
CA GLN A 68 -19.74 4.70 -10.83
C GLN A 68 -20.31 3.29 -10.68
N LYS A 69 -19.68 2.47 -9.84
CA LYS A 69 -20.01 1.05 -9.69
C LYS A 69 -21.02 0.77 -8.60
N HIS A 70 -21.15 1.65 -7.61
CA HIS A 70 -22.07 1.52 -6.48
C HIS A 70 -21.90 0.19 -5.75
N TYR A 71 -20.67 -0.11 -5.32
CA TYR A 71 -20.37 -1.32 -4.56
C TYR A 71 -21.13 -1.35 -3.25
N ASP A 72 -21.75 -2.47 -2.96
CA ASP A 72 -22.57 -2.71 -1.75
C ASP A 72 -22.27 -4.07 -1.08
N SER A 73 -21.33 -4.81 -1.63
CA SER A 73 -20.95 -6.15 -1.19
C SER A 73 -19.43 -6.28 -1.13
N TYR A 74 -18.88 -6.75 -0.01
CA TYR A 74 -17.45 -6.62 0.28
C TYR A 74 -16.82 -7.96 0.63
N ILE A 75 -15.71 -8.31 -0.05
CA ILE A 75 -14.81 -9.39 0.35
C ILE A 75 -13.64 -8.75 1.12
N LEU A 76 -13.53 -9.07 2.41
CA LEU A 76 -12.51 -8.53 3.31
C LEU A 76 -11.63 -9.64 3.85
N GLY A 77 -10.39 -9.31 4.21
CA GLY A 77 -9.44 -10.22 4.84
C GLY A 77 -8.05 -10.13 4.23
N SER A 78 -7.26 -11.15 4.52
CA SER A 78 -5.86 -11.23 4.13
C SER A 78 -5.66 -11.58 2.64
N SER A 79 -4.43 -11.93 2.27
CA SER A 79 -4.08 -12.43 0.92
C SER A 79 -4.87 -13.67 0.49
N SER A 80 -5.41 -14.45 1.43
CA SER A 80 -6.29 -15.61 1.16
C SER A 80 -7.56 -15.24 0.39
N THR A 81 -8.00 -13.98 0.48
CA THR A 81 -9.13 -13.46 -0.32
C THR A 81 -8.90 -13.56 -1.83
N ALA A 82 -7.65 -13.72 -2.27
CA ALA A 82 -7.30 -13.86 -3.70
C ALA A 82 -7.91 -15.12 -4.35
N ALA A 83 -8.31 -16.11 -3.54
CA ALA A 83 -9.01 -17.30 -4.02
C ALA A 83 -10.50 -17.05 -4.29
N PHE A 84 -11.06 -15.96 -3.77
CA PHE A 84 -12.48 -15.65 -3.88
C PHE A 84 -12.70 -14.55 -4.93
N LEU A 85 -13.27 -14.92 -6.07
CA LEU A 85 -13.52 -14.00 -7.17
C LEU A 85 -14.85 -13.29 -6.98
N CYS A 86 -14.85 -11.97 -7.12
CA CYS A 86 -16.08 -11.17 -7.06
C CYS A 86 -17.13 -11.65 -8.07
N LYS A 87 -16.71 -12.00 -9.29
CA LYS A 87 -17.57 -12.54 -10.34
C LYS A 87 -18.26 -13.85 -9.95
N GLU A 88 -17.56 -14.74 -9.26
CA GLU A 88 -18.17 -15.99 -8.80
C GLU A 88 -19.14 -15.74 -7.65
N TRP A 89 -18.72 -14.93 -6.70
CA TRP A 89 -19.57 -14.59 -5.55
C TRP A 89 -20.84 -13.82 -5.96
N SER A 90 -20.77 -12.97 -6.99
CA SER A 90 -21.96 -12.23 -7.49
C SER A 90 -23.08 -13.13 -8.01
N LYS A 91 -22.78 -14.38 -8.37
CA LYS A 91 -23.80 -15.37 -8.75
C LYS A 91 -24.68 -15.84 -7.58
N HIS A 92 -24.22 -15.62 -6.36
CA HIS A 92 -24.86 -16.13 -5.15
C HIS A 92 -25.43 -15.02 -4.24
N ILE A 93 -25.25 -13.73 -4.61
CA ILE A 93 -25.72 -12.59 -3.84
C ILE A 93 -26.46 -11.60 -4.74
N GLN A 94 -27.33 -10.80 -4.10
CA GLN A 94 -27.89 -9.62 -4.75
C GLN A 94 -27.06 -8.40 -4.38
N GLY A 95 -26.13 -7.99 -5.25
CA GLY A 95 -25.28 -6.84 -4.98
C GLY A 95 -24.10 -6.73 -5.94
N THR A 96 -23.37 -5.63 -5.82
CA THR A 96 -22.17 -5.35 -6.61
C THR A 96 -20.93 -5.58 -5.73
N PRO A 97 -20.23 -6.72 -5.89
CA PRO A 97 -19.12 -7.05 -5.02
C PRO A 97 -17.82 -6.35 -5.40
N ILE A 98 -17.04 -6.04 -4.38
CA ILE A 98 -15.63 -5.62 -4.49
C ILE A 98 -14.79 -6.31 -3.42
N ARG A 99 -13.53 -6.59 -3.73
CA ARG A 99 -12.56 -7.11 -2.78
C ARG A 99 -11.66 -6.00 -2.27
N ILE A 100 -11.64 -5.78 -0.95
CA ILE A 100 -10.79 -4.80 -0.26
C ILE A 100 -9.88 -5.54 0.72
N ALA A 101 -8.86 -6.21 0.20
CA ALA A 101 -7.93 -7.01 0.98
C ALA A 101 -6.68 -6.22 1.40
N SER A 102 -6.00 -6.72 2.43
CA SER A 102 -4.63 -6.31 2.79
C SER A 102 -3.75 -7.55 2.98
N PHE A 103 -2.43 -7.38 3.05
CA PHE A 103 -1.57 -8.47 3.48
C PHE A 103 -1.67 -8.67 4.99
N GLU A 104 -1.63 -9.94 5.42
CA GLU A 104 -1.69 -10.32 6.83
C GLU A 104 -2.76 -9.57 7.63
N GLU A 105 -3.91 -9.30 7.02
CA GLU A 105 -5.01 -8.56 7.63
C GLU A 105 -5.58 -9.33 8.82
N GLY A 106 -5.59 -8.67 10.01
CA GLY A 106 -6.22 -9.19 11.21
C GLY A 106 -7.60 -8.60 11.46
N LEU A 107 -8.16 -8.89 12.62
CA LEU A 107 -9.49 -8.38 13.02
C LEU A 107 -9.53 -6.85 13.13
N TYR A 108 -8.43 -6.24 13.58
CA TYR A 108 -8.34 -4.78 13.68
C TYR A 108 -8.55 -4.10 12.33
N GLU A 109 -7.78 -4.51 11.33
CA GLU A 109 -7.81 -3.92 9.99
C GLU A 109 -9.16 -4.18 9.30
N THR A 110 -9.71 -5.39 9.46
CA THR A 110 -11.05 -5.75 8.95
C THR A 110 -12.13 -4.90 9.61
N TYR A 111 -12.11 -4.76 10.94
CA TYR A 111 -13.05 -3.92 11.69
C TYR A 111 -12.96 -2.45 11.24
N ALA A 112 -11.75 -1.90 11.09
CA ALA A 112 -11.55 -0.52 10.66
C ALA A 112 -12.18 -0.26 9.28
N LYS A 113 -12.03 -1.19 8.34
CA LYS A 113 -12.65 -1.10 7.02
C LYS A 113 -14.19 -1.16 7.08
N VAL A 114 -14.75 -2.12 7.82
CA VAL A 114 -16.20 -2.24 7.98
C VAL A 114 -16.76 -0.96 8.60
N LYS A 115 -16.12 -0.45 9.67
CA LYS A 115 -16.53 0.79 10.32
C LYS A 115 -16.47 1.98 9.35
N ALA A 116 -15.42 2.09 8.54
CA ALA A 116 -15.31 3.17 7.57
C ALA A 116 -16.39 3.09 6.48
N LEU A 117 -16.70 1.88 5.99
CA LEU A 117 -17.79 1.66 5.04
C LEU A 117 -19.16 2.02 5.64
N ASP A 118 -19.43 1.64 6.89
CA ASP A 118 -20.69 1.89 7.58
C ASP A 118 -20.90 3.38 7.87
N THR A 119 -19.83 4.10 8.16
CA THR A 119 -19.90 5.55 8.44
C THR A 119 -19.83 6.41 7.18
N MET A 120 -19.52 5.84 6.02
CA MET A 120 -19.41 6.58 4.76
C MET A 120 -20.78 7.02 4.24
N LYS A 121 -20.97 8.33 4.07
CA LYS A 121 -22.24 8.90 3.62
C LYS A 121 -22.68 8.32 2.27
N GLY A 122 -23.88 7.79 2.23
CA GLY A 122 -24.49 7.22 1.02
C GLY A 122 -24.03 5.80 0.68
N GLN A 123 -23.11 5.23 1.46
CA GLN A 123 -22.67 3.85 1.29
C GLN A 123 -23.70 2.89 1.90
N LYS A 124 -23.93 1.77 1.21
CA LYS A 124 -24.76 0.67 1.71
C LYS A 124 -23.90 -0.59 1.84
N ILE A 125 -24.11 -1.34 2.90
CA ILE A 125 -23.52 -2.66 3.10
C ILE A 125 -24.64 -3.68 3.02
N LYS A 126 -24.72 -4.44 1.92
CA LYS A 126 -25.68 -5.53 1.77
C LYS A 126 -25.09 -6.87 2.19
N ASN A 127 -23.87 -7.15 1.72
CA ASN A 127 -23.23 -8.42 1.98
C ASN A 127 -21.75 -8.18 2.38
N VAL A 128 -21.28 -8.97 3.35
CA VAL A 128 -19.86 -8.98 3.74
C VAL A 128 -19.40 -10.42 3.82
N LEU A 129 -18.33 -10.74 3.09
CA LEU A 129 -17.63 -12.01 3.15
C LEU A 129 -16.24 -11.76 3.76
N ILE A 130 -16.03 -12.25 4.97
CA ILE A 130 -14.76 -12.12 5.68
C ILE A 130 -13.99 -13.42 5.56
N ILE A 131 -12.84 -13.38 4.91
CA ILE A 131 -11.92 -14.52 4.81
C ILE A 131 -10.83 -14.34 5.84
N THR A 132 -10.83 -15.21 6.84
CA THR A 132 -9.89 -15.14 7.95
C THR A 132 -9.19 -16.48 8.19
N GLU A 133 -8.04 -16.40 8.84
CA GLU A 133 -7.23 -17.53 9.26
C GLU A 133 -7.11 -17.52 10.78
N PRO A 134 -7.02 -18.67 11.45
CA PRO A 134 -6.98 -18.72 12.93
C PRO A 134 -5.91 -17.81 13.54
N ARG A 135 -4.75 -17.73 12.90
CA ARG A 135 -3.65 -16.85 13.33
C ARG A 135 -4.05 -15.36 13.31
N LEU A 136 -4.82 -14.94 12.32
CA LEU A 136 -5.17 -13.53 12.14
C LEU A 136 -6.31 -13.08 13.05
N LEU A 137 -7.10 -14.01 13.57
CA LEU A 137 -8.15 -13.73 14.55
C LEU A 137 -7.60 -13.19 15.89
N ALA A 138 -6.37 -13.50 16.22
CA ALA A 138 -5.69 -13.00 17.43
C ALA A 138 -5.24 -11.52 17.31
N PHE A 139 -5.22 -10.95 16.10
CA PHE A 139 -4.76 -9.58 15.89
C PHE A 139 -5.89 -8.56 15.99
N THR A 140 -6.19 -8.19 17.23
CA THR A 140 -7.26 -7.24 17.58
C THR A 140 -6.79 -5.79 17.75
N ASN A 141 -5.48 -5.55 17.74
CA ASN A 141 -4.87 -4.23 17.90
C ASN A 141 -4.10 -3.82 16.64
N PRO A 142 -3.90 -2.51 16.40
CA PRO A 142 -3.09 -2.03 15.30
C PRO A 142 -1.66 -2.55 15.39
N ARG A 143 -1.13 -2.99 14.26
CA ARG A 143 0.22 -3.53 14.17
C ARG A 143 1.14 -2.57 13.43
N VAL A 144 2.43 -2.60 13.78
CA VAL A 144 3.46 -1.75 13.16
C VAL A 144 4.01 -2.43 11.91
N GLY A 145 4.33 -1.62 10.92
CA GLY A 145 5.02 -2.06 9.71
C GLY A 145 4.19 -1.93 8.45
N ILE A 146 4.90 -1.93 7.32
CA ILE A 146 4.31 -1.67 5.99
C ILE A 146 3.29 -2.74 5.57
N MET A 147 3.41 -3.96 6.06
CA MET A 147 2.48 -5.06 5.76
C MET A 147 1.09 -4.84 6.35
N HIS A 148 1.02 -4.06 7.44
CA HIS A 148 -0.19 -3.80 8.21
C HIS A 148 -0.71 -2.37 8.04
N ALA A 149 0.01 -1.56 7.25
CA ALA A 149 -0.39 -0.18 7.00
C ALA A 149 -1.59 -0.16 6.05
N ILE A 150 -2.73 0.26 6.57
CA ILE A 150 -3.94 0.59 5.81
C ILE A 150 -4.08 2.11 5.71
N SER A 151 -5.00 2.59 4.90
CA SER A 151 -5.16 4.03 4.71
C SER A 151 -5.38 4.77 6.05
N PRO A 152 -4.68 5.88 6.29
CA PRO A 152 -4.88 6.71 7.50
C PRO A 152 -6.32 7.22 7.66
N GLU A 153 -7.09 7.24 6.59
CA GLU A 153 -8.50 7.67 6.60
C GLU A 153 -9.40 6.69 7.36
N ILE A 154 -8.99 5.42 7.46
CA ILE A 154 -9.77 4.35 8.07
C ILE A 154 -9.12 3.74 9.30
N CYS A 155 -7.95 4.21 9.69
CA CYS A 155 -7.23 3.72 10.87
C CYS A 155 -6.78 4.86 11.79
N ALA A 156 -6.36 4.52 13.00
CA ALA A 156 -5.87 5.50 13.98
C ALA A 156 -4.44 6.02 13.72
N MET A 157 -3.80 5.60 12.61
CA MET A 157 -2.45 6.03 12.27
C MET A 157 -2.45 7.46 11.74
N SER A 158 -1.54 8.30 12.22
CA SER A 158 -1.36 9.64 11.67
C SER A 158 -0.80 9.58 10.24
N LYS A 159 -1.13 10.57 9.40
CA LYS A 159 -0.56 10.67 8.04
C LYS A 159 0.97 10.72 8.07
N PHE A 160 1.55 11.36 9.09
CA PHE A 160 3.00 11.43 9.26
C PHE A 160 3.61 10.06 9.56
N ASP A 161 3.06 9.30 10.51
CA ASP A 161 3.56 7.97 10.86
C ASP A 161 3.38 6.99 9.71
N PHE A 162 2.29 7.12 8.96
CA PHE A 162 2.05 6.37 7.75
C PHE A 162 3.17 6.60 6.74
N GLN A 163 3.45 7.85 6.36
CA GLN A 163 4.51 8.18 5.42
C GLN A 163 5.89 7.79 5.93
N LEU A 164 6.17 8.00 7.23
CA LEU A 164 7.42 7.60 7.84
C LEU A 164 7.65 6.08 7.77
N THR A 165 6.59 5.29 7.90
CA THR A 165 6.65 3.82 7.76
C THR A 165 7.10 3.42 6.36
N TYR A 166 6.57 4.06 5.32
CA TYR A 166 6.96 3.80 3.94
C TYR A 166 8.36 4.29 3.61
N ILE A 167 8.75 5.48 4.05
CA ILE A 167 10.11 6.01 3.91
C ILE A 167 11.13 5.07 4.57
N LYS A 168 10.91 4.67 5.82
CA LYS A 168 11.78 3.74 6.54
C LYS A 168 11.88 2.39 5.82
N SER A 169 10.80 1.93 5.23
CA SER A 169 10.82 0.69 4.44
C SER A 169 11.62 0.86 3.15
N PHE A 170 11.43 1.96 2.44
CA PHE A 170 12.15 2.23 1.19
C PHE A 170 13.65 2.33 1.40
N LEU A 171 14.11 2.94 2.48
CA LEU A 171 15.54 3.11 2.80
C LEU A 171 16.27 1.80 3.16
N LYS A 172 15.57 0.66 3.23
CA LYS A 172 16.24 -0.63 3.42
C LYS A 172 16.94 -1.07 2.13
N PHE A 173 18.20 -1.52 2.25
CA PHE A 173 19.03 -1.92 1.10
C PHE A 173 18.34 -2.95 0.18
N ASN A 174 17.73 -3.96 0.78
CA ASN A 174 16.99 -5.01 0.04
C ASN A 174 15.69 -4.50 -0.63
N ILE A 175 15.34 -3.25 -0.44
CA ILE A 175 14.18 -2.60 -1.07
C ILE A 175 14.63 -1.61 -2.14
N TYR A 176 15.45 -0.60 -1.78
CA TYR A 176 15.80 0.43 -2.74
C TYR A 176 16.75 -0.07 -3.83
N TYR A 177 17.69 -0.98 -3.52
CA TYR A 177 18.64 -1.45 -4.50
C TYR A 177 17.99 -2.16 -5.71
N PRO A 178 17.11 -3.15 -5.55
CA PRO A 178 16.37 -3.73 -6.67
C PRO A 178 15.51 -2.72 -7.42
N TYR A 179 14.95 -1.75 -6.71
CA TYR A 179 14.13 -0.71 -7.35
C TYR A 179 14.97 0.22 -8.22
N ILE A 180 16.11 0.70 -7.72
CA ILE A 180 17.04 1.52 -8.50
C ILE A 180 17.53 0.73 -9.72
N LYS A 181 17.91 -0.54 -9.53
CA LYS A 181 18.30 -1.41 -10.65
C LYS A 181 17.19 -1.47 -11.69
N PHE A 182 15.95 -1.69 -11.28
CA PHE A 182 14.78 -1.70 -12.17
C PHE A 182 14.62 -0.38 -12.93
N LEU A 183 14.82 0.78 -12.30
CA LEU A 183 14.72 2.08 -12.97
C LEU A 183 15.73 2.26 -14.11
N PHE A 184 16.91 1.62 -14.00
CA PHE A 184 17.95 1.71 -15.02
C PHE A 184 17.91 0.59 -16.07
N THR A 185 17.48 -0.60 -15.70
CA THR A 185 17.56 -1.79 -16.56
C THR A 185 16.19 -2.26 -17.07
N GLY A 186 15.09 -1.78 -16.48
CA GLY A 186 13.75 -2.32 -16.73
C GLY A 186 13.53 -3.75 -16.19
N GLU A 187 14.55 -4.33 -15.55
CA GLU A 187 14.51 -5.72 -15.09
C GLU A 187 14.53 -5.83 -13.56
N TYR A 188 13.58 -6.55 -13.00
CA TYR A 188 13.70 -7.08 -11.65
C TYR A 188 14.61 -8.32 -11.69
N GLY A 189 15.63 -8.33 -10.82
CA GLY A 189 16.65 -9.40 -10.81
C GLY A 189 16.08 -10.83 -10.78
N LYS A 190 16.94 -11.80 -11.09
CA LYS A 190 16.69 -13.24 -11.34
C LYS A 190 15.92 -14.05 -10.28
N SER A 191 15.37 -13.48 -9.24
CA SER A 191 14.56 -14.18 -8.24
C SER A 191 13.15 -14.60 -8.74
N GLY A 192 13.00 -14.77 -10.05
CA GLY A 192 11.96 -15.58 -10.69
C GLY A 192 10.51 -15.11 -10.58
N ARG A 193 10.23 -14.05 -9.86
CA ARG A 193 8.88 -13.49 -9.75
C ARG A 193 8.92 -12.05 -10.27
N ASP A 194 8.40 -11.86 -11.47
CA ASP A 194 8.13 -10.52 -12.00
C ASP A 194 7.06 -9.86 -11.11
N PRO A 195 7.42 -8.88 -10.26
CA PRO A 195 6.47 -8.25 -9.34
C PRO A 195 5.36 -7.55 -10.09
N ILE A 196 5.61 -7.09 -11.32
CA ILE A 196 4.64 -6.43 -12.19
C ILE A 196 3.57 -7.42 -12.61
N LYS A 197 3.96 -8.61 -13.11
CA LYS A 197 3.00 -9.64 -13.50
C LYS A 197 2.21 -10.20 -12.32
N GLN A 198 2.84 -10.32 -11.17
CA GLN A 198 2.16 -10.80 -9.97
C GLN A 198 1.20 -9.74 -9.42
N TRP A 199 1.59 -8.47 -9.48
CA TRP A 199 0.76 -7.35 -9.08
C TRP A 199 -0.46 -7.16 -10.00
N SER A 200 -0.26 -7.11 -11.31
CA SER A 200 -1.37 -6.97 -12.27
C SER A 200 -2.36 -8.14 -12.18
N LYS A 201 -1.87 -9.38 -11.98
CA LYS A 201 -2.76 -10.53 -11.73
C LYS A 201 -3.59 -10.38 -10.46
N MET A 202 -3.04 -9.76 -9.41
CA MET A 202 -3.75 -9.60 -8.15
C MET A 202 -4.73 -8.44 -8.19
N LEU A 203 -4.37 -7.34 -8.85
CA LEU A 203 -5.22 -6.16 -9.02
C LEU A 203 -6.34 -6.40 -10.04
N ASN A 204 -6.04 -7.08 -11.15
CA ASN A 204 -7.07 -7.45 -12.13
C ASN A 204 -8.13 -8.41 -11.57
N LYS A 205 -7.83 -9.12 -10.48
CA LYS A 205 -8.80 -9.94 -9.75
C LYS A 205 -9.76 -9.17 -8.84
N ILE A 206 -9.63 -7.85 -8.72
CA ILE A 206 -10.56 -7.05 -7.92
C ILE A 206 -11.94 -7.00 -8.56
N HIS A 207 -11.99 -6.97 -9.89
CA HIS A 207 -13.21 -6.87 -10.69
C HIS A 207 -13.58 -8.18 -11.42
N GLN A 208 -12.71 -9.19 -11.35
CA GLN A 208 -12.97 -10.55 -11.85
C GLN A 208 -13.52 -11.41 -10.73
#